data_e5ff5e76eb55c1a1961d69daa06590a6
#
_entry.id   e5ff5e76eb55c1a1961d69daa06590a6
#
_cell.length_a   1.000
_cell.length_b   1.000
_cell.length_c   1.000
_cell.angle_alpha   90.00
_cell.angle_beta   90.00
_cell.angle_gamma   90.00
#
_symmetry.space_group_name_H-M   'P 1'
#
loop_
_entity.id
_entity.type
_entity.pdbx_description
1 polymer ?
#
loop_
_entity_poly.entity_id
_entity_poly.type
_entity_poly.pdbx_seq_one_letter_code
_entity_poly.pdbx_strand_id
1 'polypeptide(L)'
;MQIGDLSKRTGISVRMLRYYEQEGLLAPARRASGYRDYGEAEERTVRRIRLLSEAGLKLDTIRFLLPCVLTDRPDFEPCAEVLATLRHEVAGLDEKIDCLQSSRDILTGYLERLG
;
A
#
# COMPACT_ATOMS: atom_id res chain seq x y z
N MET A 1 11.81 15.36 9.88
CA MET A 1 12.12 14.33 10.88
C MET A 1 13.09 13.29 10.35
N GLN A 2 13.76 12.59 11.22
CA GLN A 2 14.68 11.52 10.86
C GLN A 2 13.90 10.22 10.62
N ILE A 3 14.57 9.23 10.01
CA ILE A 3 13.93 7.94 9.67
C ILE A 3 13.36 7.20 10.88
N GLY A 4 14.01 7.31 12.04
CA GLY A 4 13.52 6.71 13.27
C GLY A 4 12.19 7.30 13.73
N ASP A 5 12.01 8.60 13.57
CA ASP A 5 10.74 9.28 13.88
C ASP A 5 9.64 8.84 12.91
N LEU A 6 9.97 8.75 11.63
CA LEU A 6 9.03 8.29 10.61
C LEU A 6 8.58 6.84 10.90
N SER A 7 9.52 5.98 11.30
CA SER A 7 9.23 4.61 11.70
C SER A 7 8.24 4.56 12.86
N LYS A 8 8.47 5.35 13.90
CA LYS A 8 7.57 5.41 15.07
C LYS A 8 6.17 5.90 14.70
N ARG A 9 6.08 6.91 13.84
CA ARG A 9 4.79 7.51 13.45
C ARG A 9 3.98 6.59 12.54
N THR A 10 4.63 5.83 11.67
CA THR A 10 3.95 4.98 10.68
C THR A 10 3.81 3.53 11.11
N GLY A 11 4.59 3.09 12.08
CA GLY A 11 4.63 1.68 12.46
C GLY A 11 5.40 0.79 11.49
N ILE A 12 6.08 1.39 10.51
CA ILE A 12 6.90 0.68 9.53
C ILE A 12 8.35 0.66 10.03
N SER A 13 9.00 -0.49 9.98
CA SER A 13 10.39 -0.59 10.44
C SER A 13 11.34 0.27 9.61
N VAL A 14 12.42 0.74 10.22
CA VAL A 14 13.48 1.49 9.53
C VAL A 14 14.02 0.70 8.34
N ARG A 15 14.16 -0.62 8.48
CA ARG A 15 14.61 -1.49 7.40
C ARG A 15 13.69 -1.43 6.19
N MET A 16 12.38 -1.48 6.41
CA MET A 16 11.40 -1.39 5.33
C MET A 16 11.37 0.00 4.70
N LEU A 17 11.50 1.05 5.51
CA LEU A 17 11.56 2.42 4.99
C LEU A 17 12.78 2.61 4.07
N ARG A 18 13.93 2.06 4.45
CA ARG A 18 15.14 2.09 3.61
C ARG A 18 14.94 1.29 2.32
N TYR A 19 14.25 0.18 2.41
CA TYR A 19 13.90 -0.62 1.24
C TYR A 19 13.02 0.17 0.26
N TYR A 20 11.98 0.84 0.76
CA TYR A 20 11.13 1.68 -0.08
C TYR A 20 11.90 2.80 -0.76
N GLU A 21 12.83 3.41 -0.04
CA GLU A 21 13.71 4.44 -0.58
C GLU A 21 14.62 3.88 -1.67
N GLN A 22 15.21 2.72 -1.43
CA GLN A 22 16.07 2.02 -2.39
C GLN A 22 15.30 1.67 -3.66
N GLU A 23 14.04 1.29 -3.53
CA GLU A 23 13.17 0.95 -4.67
C GLU A 23 12.56 2.18 -5.35
N GLY A 24 12.92 3.38 -4.91
CA GLY A 24 12.45 4.62 -5.52
C GLY A 24 11.02 5.02 -5.16
N LEU A 25 10.42 4.39 -4.17
CA LEU A 25 9.06 4.71 -3.71
C LEU A 25 9.02 5.89 -2.74
N LEU A 26 10.15 6.19 -2.12
CA LEU A 26 10.29 7.22 -1.12
C LEU A 26 11.56 8.03 -1.41
N ALA A 27 11.41 9.34 -1.52
CA ALA A 27 12.52 10.23 -1.88
C ALA A 27 12.54 11.41 -0.91
N PRO A 28 13.17 11.25 0.28
CA PRO A 28 13.23 12.34 1.24
C PRO A 28 14.14 13.47 0.77
N ALA A 29 13.81 14.69 1.18
CA ALA A 29 14.68 15.84 0.99
C ALA A 29 15.94 15.67 1.84
N ARG A 30 17.08 16.16 1.35
CA ARG A 30 18.32 16.17 2.12
C ARG A 30 18.61 17.58 2.63
N ARG A 31 18.99 17.67 3.90
CA ARG A 31 19.47 18.92 4.48
C ARG A 31 20.84 19.28 3.91
N ALA A 32 21.26 20.53 4.09
CA ALA A 32 22.58 20.99 3.68
C ALA A 32 23.73 20.16 4.27
N SER A 33 23.50 19.54 5.45
CA SER A 33 24.44 18.64 6.11
C SER A 33 24.50 17.23 5.50
N GLY A 34 23.67 16.94 4.50
CA GLY A 34 23.59 15.63 3.87
C GLY A 34 22.65 14.64 4.56
N TYR A 35 22.05 15.00 5.70
CA TYR A 35 21.09 14.16 6.38
C TYR A 35 19.75 14.17 5.66
N ARG A 36 19.09 12.99 5.63
CA ARG A 36 17.76 12.85 5.08
C ARG A 36 16.74 13.49 5.99
N ASP A 37 15.83 14.27 5.40
CA ASP A 37 14.73 14.91 6.13
C ASP A 37 13.39 14.43 5.58
N TYR A 38 12.64 13.71 6.42
CA TYR A 38 11.34 13.17 6.08
C TYR A 38 10.26 14.12 6.60
N GLY A 39 9.34 14.51 5.73
CA GLY A 39 8.25 15.41 6.07
C GLY A 39 6.89 14.73 5.99
N GLU A 40 5.84 15.55 6.01
CA GLU A 40 4.45 15.05 5.92
C GLU A 40 4.18 14.33 4.59
N ALA A 41 4.79 14.80 3.51
CA ALA A 41 4.63 14.17 2.20
C ALA A 41 5.16 12.73 2.21
N GLU A 42 6.33 12.52 2.81
CA GLU A 42 6.93 11.19 2.93
C GLU A 42 6.12 10.30 3.86
N GLU A 43 5.62 10.85 4.96
CA GLU A 43 4.74 10.11 5.88
C GLU A 43 3.47 9.65 5.16
N ARG A 44 2.84 10.53 4.39
CA ARG A 44 1.66 10.20 3.60
C ARG A 44 1.95 9.10 2.58
N THR A 45 3.08 9.21 1.89
CA THR A 45 3.51 8.21 0.92
C THR A 45 3.68 6.83 1.58
N VAL A 46 4.37 6.78 2.73
CA VAL A 46 4.60 5.53 3.47
C VAL A 46 3.26 4.91 3.90
N ARG A 47 2.34 5.70 4.40
CA ARG A 47 1.02 5.20 4.81
C ARG A 47 0.24 4.63 3.63
N ARG A 48 0.31 5.26 2.46
CA ARG A 48 -0.32 4.74 1.22
C ARG A 48 0.33 3.44 0.76
N ILE A 49 1.64 3.36 0.78
CA ILE A 49 2.36 2.12 0.44
C ILE A 49 1.90 0.99 1.34
N ARG A 50 1.80 1.25 2.63
CA ARG A 50 1.36 0.25 3.61
C ARG A 50 -0.05 -0.24 3.31
N LEU A 51 -1.01 0.66 3.06
CA LEU A 51 -2.39 0.31 2.74
C LEU A 51 -2.47 -0.56 1.49
N LEU A 52 -1.74 -0.19 0.44
CA LEU A 52 -1.73 -0.93 -0.81
C LEU A 52 -1.07 -2.30 -0.64
N SER A 53 0.00 -2.37 0.15
CA SER A 53 0.68 -3.63 0.48
C SER A 53 -0.23 -4.56 1.28
N GLU A 54 -0.98 -4.03 2.24
CA GLU A 54 -1.94 -4.80 3.03
C GLU A 54 -3.10 -5.32 2.18
N ALA A 55 -3.44 -4.60 1.11
CA ALA A 55 -4.43 -5.05 0.13
C ALA A 55 -3.90 -6.18 -0.77
N GLY A 56 -2.64 -6.56 -0.63
CA GLY A 56 -2.03 -7.66 -1.35
C GLY A 56 -1.40 -7.29 -2.69
N LEU A 57 -1.23 -6.00 -2.97
CA LEU A 57 -0.61 -5.55 -4.20
C LEU A 57 0.90 -5.78 -4.19
N LYS A 58 1.45 -6.15 -5.34
CA LYS A 58 2.89 -6.28 -5.52
C LYS A 58 3.55 -4.91 -5.60
N LEU A 59 4.82 -4.84 -5.26
CA LEU A 59 5.56 -3.58 -5.22
C LEU A 59 5.55 -2.83 -6.55
N ASP A 60 5.68 -3.53 -7.67
CA ASP A 60 5.63 -2.89 -8.99
C ASP A 60 4.26 -2.27 -9.28
N THR A 61 3.20 -2.93 -8.85
CA THR A 61 1.83 -2.39 -8.97
C THR A 61 1.67 -1.16 -8.09
N ILE A 62 2.18 -1.20 -6.87
CA ILE A 62 2.17 -0.05 -5.95
C ILE A 62 2.91 1.12 -6.59
N ARG A 63 4.10 0.88 -7.15
CA ARG A 63 4.89 1.92 -7.82
C ARG A 63 4.12 2.58 -8.95
N PHE A 64 3.41 1.78 -9.72
CA PHE A 64 2.60 2.27 -10.84
C PHE A 64 1.41 3.13 -10.38
N LEU A 65 0.74 2.71 -9.31
CA LEU A 65 -0.47 3.40 -8.80
C LEU A 65 -0.17 4.61 -7.93
N LEU A 66 1.00 4.65 -7.30
CA LEU A 66 1.31 5.60 -6.24
C LEU A 66 1.13 7.07 -6.63
N PRO A 67 1.60 7.55 -7.80
CA PRO A 67 1.39 8.94 -8.20
C PRO A 67 -0.08 9.33 -8.27
N CYS A 68 -0.95 8.41 -8.67
CA CYS A 68 -2.38 8.66 -8.81
C CYS A 68 -3.09 8.71 -7.46
N VAL A 69 -2.73 7.80 -6.53
CA VAL A 69 -3.39 7.73 -5.22
C VAL A 69 -2.87 8.79 -4.25
N LEU A 70 -1.75 9.44 -4.55
CA LEU A 70 -1.18 10.51 -3.73
C LEU A 70 -1.65 11.91 -4.17
N THR A 71 -2.26 12.05 -5.35
CA THR A 71 -2.66 13.36 -5.84
C THR A 71 -3.88 13.89 -5.10
N ASP A 72 -3.85 15.20 -4.79
CA ASP A 72 -4.96 15.94 -4.17
C ASP A 72 -5.65 16.88 -5.16
N ARG A 73 -5.24 16.86 -6.43
CA ARG A 73 -5.79 17.80 -7.42
C ARG A 73 -7.22 17.38 -7.79
N PRO A 74 -8.20 18.28 -7.64
CA PRO A 74 -9.60 17.94 -7.92
C PRO A 74 -9.89 17.72 -9.41
N ASP A 75 -9.03 18.25 -10.29
CA ASP A 75 -9.12 18.13 -11.74
C ASP A 75 -8.29 16.96 -12.30
N PHE A 76 -7.74 16.13 -11.42
CA PHE A 76 -6.90 15.00 -11.82
C PHE A 76 -7.75 13.89 -12.45
N GLU A 77 -7.40 13.51 -13.68
CA GLU A 77 -8.00 12.37 -14.35
C GLU A 77 -6.95 11.25 -14.45
N PRO A 78 -7.21 10.09 -13.84
CA PRO A 78 -6.29 8.97 -13.97
C PRO A 78 -6.32 8.41 -15.38
N CYS A 79 -5.19 7.88 -15.85
CA CYS A 79 -5.13 7.26 -17.17
C CYS A 79 -5.92 5.95 -17.20
N ALA A 80 -6.30 5.53 -18.40
CA ALA A 80 -7.09 4.32 -18.59
C ALA A 80 -6.38 3.07 -18.04
N GLU A 81 -5.05 3.04 -18.10
CA GLU A 81 -4.24 1.94 -17.61
C GLU A 81 -4.30 1.81 -16.09
N VAL A 82 -4.32 2.94 -15.36
CA VAL A 82 -4.48 2.94 -13.90
C VAL A 82 -5.86 2.42 -13.53
N LEU A 83 -6.90 2.88 -14.20
CA LEU A 83 -8.26 2.41 -13.94
C LEU A 83 -8.40 0.92 -14.23
N ALA A 84 -7.82 0.44 -15.34
CA ALA A 84 -7.84 -0.97 -15.70
C ALA A 84 -7.10 -1.82 -14.64
N THR A 85 -5.96 -1.34 -14.15
CA THR A 85 -5.20 -2.02 -13.10
C THR A 85 -6.01 -2.12 -11.80
N LEU A 86 -6.65 -1.03 -11.38
CA LEU A 86 -7.49 -1.03 -10.18
C LEU A 86 -8.68 -2.00 -10.32
N ARG A 87 -9.33 -2.02 -11.48
CA ARG A 87 -10.44 -2.96 -11.73
C ARG A 87 -9.97 -4.40 -11.69
N HIS A 88 -8.79 -4.68 -12.25
CA HIS A 88 -8.20 -6.01 -12.23
C HIS A 88 -7.90 -6.47 -10.79
N GLU A 89 -7.32 -5.59 -9.98
CA GLU A 89 -7.03 -5.89 -8.57
C GLU A 89 -8.32 -6.13 -7.76
N VAL A 90 -9.34 -5.32 -7.99
CA VAL A 90 -10.65 -5.49 -7.32
C VAL A 90 -11.28 -6.83 -7.72
N ALA A 91 -11.25 -7.17 -9.01
CA ALA A 91 -11.79 -8.45 -9.49
C ALA A 91 -11.08 -9.65 -8.85
N GLY A 92 -9.74 -9.57 -8.72
CA GLY A 92 -8.96 -10.61 -8.04
C GLY A 92 -9.33 -10.75 -6.57
N LEU A 93 -9.58 -9.65 -5.88
CA LEU A 93 -10.03 -9.66 -4.48
C LEU A 93 -11.44 -10.25 -4.36
N ASP A 94 -12.34 -9.92 -5.27
CA ASP A 94 -13.70 -10.49 -5.29
C ASP A 94 -13.66 -12.01 -5.45
N GLU A 95 -12.78 -12.54 -6.30
CA GLU A 95 -12.58 -13.98 -6.42
C GLU A 95 -12.10 -14.61 -5.11
N LYS A 96 -11.17 -13.97 -4.43
CA LYS A 96 -10.68 -14.44 -3.13
C LYS A 96 -11.76 -14.42 -2.06
N ILE A 97 -12.57 -13.37 -2.04
CA ILE A 97 -13.71 -13.26 -1.12
C ILE A 97 -14.68 -14.40 -1.35
N ASP A 98 -15.06 -14.66 -2.59
CA ASP A 98 -15.97 -15.76 -2.94
C ASP A 98 -15.40 -17.10 -2.52
N CYS A 99 -14.12 -17.33 -2.76
CA CYS A 99 -13.44 -18.57 -2.36
C CYS A 99 -13.44 -18.75 -0.85
N LEU A 100 -13.15 -17.68 -0.09
CA LEU A 100 -13.14 -17.73 1.36
C LEU A 100 -14.55 -17.93 1.92
N GLN A 101 -15.56 -17.32 1.35
CA GLN A 101 -16.95 -17.53 1.74
C GLN A 101 -17.37 -18.99 1.54
N SER A 102 -17.03 -19.59 0.39
CA SER A 102 -17.31 -21.00 0.12
C SER A 102 -16.61 -21.91 1.13
N SER A 103 -15.37 -21.65 1.45
CA SER A 103 -14.62 -22.40 2.46
C SER A 103 -15.25 -22.28 3.83
N ARG A 104 -15.66 -21.08 4.22
CA ARG A 104 -16.34 -20.81 5.49
C ARG A 104 -17.65 -21.59 5.58
N ASP A 105 -18.44 -21.59 4.50
CA ASP A 105 -19.72 -22.28 4.46
C ASP A 105 -19.54 -23.80 4.64
N ILE A 106 -18.50 -24.36 4.02
CA ILE A 106 -18.17 -25.79 4.17
C ILE A 106 -17.85 -26.09 5.63
N LEU A 107 -16.98 -25.31 6.26
CA LEU A 107 -16.59 -25.53 7.65
C LEU A 107 -17.75 -25.31 8.61
N THR A 108 -18.58 -24.31 8.36
CA THR A 108 -19.79 -24.02 9.14
C THR A 108 -20.75 -25.18 9.07
N GLY A 109 -20.92 -25.79 7.88
CA GLY A 109 -21.73 -26.98 7.72
C GLY A 109 -21.26 -28.15 8.57
N TYR A 110 -19.95 -28.35 8.67
CA TYR A 110 -19.38 -29.38 9.56
C TYR A 110 -19.63 -29.08 11.03
N LEU A 111 -19.48 -27.81 11.43
CA LEU A 111 -19.78 -27.39 12.81
C LEU A 111 -21.23 -27.69 13.18
N GLU A 112 -22.17 -27.42 12.30
CA GLU A 112 -23.60 -27.67 12.54
C GLU A 112 -23.88 -29.15 12.70
N ARG A 113 -23.20 -30.01 11.94
CA ARG A 113 -23.43 -31.47 12.00
C ARG A 113 -22.72 -32.14 13.18
N LEU A 114 -21.55 -31.65 13.57
CA LEU A 114 -20.67 -32.26 14.58
C LEU A 114 -20.78 -31.61 15.96
N GLY A 115 -21.18 -30.33 15.96
CA GLY A 115 -21.38 -29.58 17.20
C GLY A 115 -22.80 -29.67 17.69
#